data_0de69d0e65b0cab132a093d6cddcb252
#
_entry.id   0de69d0e65b0cab132a093d6cddcb252
#
_cell.length_a   1.000
_cell.length_b   1.000
_cell.length_c   1.000
_cell.angle_alpha   90.00
_cell.angle_beta   90.00
_cell.angle_gamma   90.00
#
_symmetry.space_group_name_H-M   'P 1'
#
loop_
_entity.id
_entity.type
_entity.pdbx_description
1 polymer ?
#
loop_
_entity_poly.entity_id
_entity_poly.type
_entity_poly.pdbx_seq_one_letter_code
_entity_poly.pdbx_strand_id
1 'polypeptide(L)'
;MSPNEIDRKLAVIFVADVVGYSKHMENDENATLKAYGKCETILNKLLNKYKGSIFNTAGDSVLAEFQSAVNAVECAVDFQNELKKRNESKKTEVKLEFRIGINMGDVVMKDGNLLGDGVNIAARLEALAQPNGISISKSIYDIVVPKTKVTFNDLGVQKVKQNTFHAYDILLDPSQKRKIKTQSSNITMITGVAAAIVILLGGIFYFNYNSQVIENSE
;
A
#
# COMPACT_ATOMS: atom_id res chain seq x y z
N MET A 1 -13.53 26.44 -25.21
CA MET A 1 -13.37 25.16 -24.50
C MET A 1 -14.66 24.88 -23.77
N SER A 2 -15.25 23.71 -23.99
CA SER A 2 -16.47 23.28 -23.29
C SER A 2 -16.22 23.19 -21.79
N PRO A 3 -17.11 23.65 -20.89
CA PRO A 3 -16.86 23.70 -19.43
C PRO A 3 -16.81 22.34 -18.73
N ASN A 4 -16.82 21.22 -19.47
CA ASN A 4 -16.92 19.86 -18.90
C ASN A 4 -15.96 18.83 -19.51
N GLU A 5 -14.87 19.24 -20.13
CA GLU A 5 -13.89 18.26 -20.62
C GLU A 5 -13.00 17.82 -19.45
N ILE A 6 -13.26 16.59 -18.98
CA ILE A 6 -12.47 15.94 -17.91
C ILE A 6 -11.14 15.49 -18.55
N ASP A 7 -10.05 16.16 -18.23
CA ASP A 7 -8.71 15.79 -18.72
C ASP A 7 -8.21 14.54 -17.96
N ARG A 8 -8.16 13.40 -18.67
CA ARG A 8 -7.69 12.10 -18.16
C ARG A 8 -6.33 11.76 -18.73
N LYS A 9 -5.46 11.23 -17.88
CA LYS A 9 -4.16 10.72 -18.31
C LYS A 9 -3.73 9.51 -17.50
N LEU A 10 -2.83 8.71 -18.09
CA LEU A 10 -2.10 7.69 -17.34
C LEU A 10 -0.90 8.35 -16.67
N ALA A 11 -0.77 8.16 -15.35
CA ALA A 11 0.31 8.76 -14.58
C ALA A 11 0.94 7.75 -13.62
N VAL A 12 2.23 7.94 -13.33
CA VAL A 12 2.92 7.25 -12.25
C VAL A 12 2.83 8.13 -11.01
N ILE A 13 2.15 7.65 -10.00
CA ILE A 13 1.87 8.35 -8.75
C ILE A 13 2.80 7.82 -7.66
N PHE A 14 3.49 8.73 -7.01
CA PHE A 14 4.36 8.51 -5.87
C PHE A 14 3.74 9.18 -4.65
N VAL A 15 3.60 8.43 -3.56
CA VAL A 15 3.12 8.94 -2.27
C VAL A 15 4.17 8.61 -1.22
N ALA A 16 4.58 9.60 -0.45
CA ALA A 16 5.47 9.43 0.71
C ALA A 16 4.83 10.04 1.94
N ASP A 17 4.89 9.35 3.07
CA ASP A 17 4.29 9.75 4.34
C ASP A 17 5.20 9.40 5.52
N VAL A 18 5.17 10.22 6.59
CA VAL A 18 5.98 9.98 7.79
C VAL A 18 5.29 9.00 8.75
N VAL A 19 6.03 8.01 9.18
CA VAL A 19 5.53 7.04 10.16
C VAL A 19 5.31 7.71 11.51
N GLY A 20 4.05 7.76 11.98
CA GLY A 20 3.71 8.27 13.29
C GLY A 20 4.00 9.77 13.50
N TYR A 21 3.84 10.59 12.46
CA TYR A 21 4.12 12.02 12.50
C TYR A 21 3.44 12.74 13.65
N SER A 22 2.14 12.49 13.89
CA SER A 22 1.40 13.10 15.01
C SER A 22 2.06 12.84 16.37
N LYS A 23 2.56 11.63 16.59
CA LYS A 23 3.27 11.27 17.82
C LYS A 23 4.61 12.01 17.96
N HIS A 24 5.32 12.21 16.86
CA HIS A 24 6.54 13.02 16.86
C HIS A 24 6.22 14.48 17.19
N MET A 25 5.14 15.04 16.62
CA MET A 25 4.67 16.40 16.90
C MET A 25 4.26 16.59 18.36
N GLU A 26 3.56 15.62 18.95
CA GLU A 26 3.18 15.63 20.36
C GLU A 26 4.40 15.60 21.30
N ASN A 27 5.46 14.90 20.94
CA ASN A 27 6.68 14.78 21.75
C ASN A 27 7.53 16.06 21.70
N ASP A 28 7.81 16.59 20.52
CA ASP A 28 8.58 17.83 20.30
C ASP A 28 8.26 18.38 18.91
N GLU A 29 7.35 19.35 18.88
CA GLU A 29 6.90 19.98 17.63
C GLU A 29 8.05 20.67 16.88
N ASN A 30 8.84 21.48 17.57
CA ASN A 30 9.91 22.26 16.93
C ASN A 30 11.01 21.37 16.35
N ALA A 31 11.47 20.37 17.09
CA ALA A 31 12.46 19.42 16.60
C ALA A 31 11.91 18.57 15.46
N THR A 32 10.63 18.18 15.49
CA THR A 32 9.96 17.41 14.44
C THR A 32 9.85 18.22 13.16
N LEU A 33 9.37 19.47 13.23
CA LEU A 33 9.27 20.36 12.06
C LEU A 33 10.65 20.62 11.42
N LYS A 34 11.69 20.84 12.23
CA LYS A 34 13.07 21.01 11.75
C LYS A 34 13.60 19.73 11.09
N ALA A 35 13.28 18.56 11.66
CA ALA A 35 13.64 17.26 11.10
C ALA A 35 12.93 17.00 9.78
N TYR A 36 11.63 17.29 9.72
CA TYR A 36 10.80 17.14 8.51
C TYR A 36 11.31 18.03 7.37
N GLY A 37 11.59 19.32 7.62
CA GLY A 37 12.12 20.22 6.61
C GLY A 37 13.45 19.77 5.99
N LYS A 38 14.30 19.07 6.78
CA LYS A 38 15.53 18.44 6.24
C LYS A 38 15.19 17.24 5.33
N CYS A 39 14.22 16.41 5.72
CA CYS A 39 13.77 15.29 4.89
C CYS A 39 13.11 15.78 3.60
N GLU A 40 12.28 16.80 3.69
CA GLU A 40 11.64 17.47 2.54
C GLU A 40 12.67 18.05 1.57
N THR A 41 13.74 18.67 2.07
CA THR A 41 14.84 19.16 1.24
C THR A 41 15.52 18.03 0.46
N ILE A 42 15.74 16.86 1.09
CA ILE A 42 16.29 15.67 0.43
C ILE A 42 15.33 15.19 -0.66
N LEU A 43 14.03 15.05 -0.31
CA LEU A 43 13.01 14.59 -1.26
C LEU A 43 12.90 15.51 -2.47
N ASN A 44 12.81 16.83 -2.27
CA ASN A 44 12.70 17.80 -3.34
C ASN A 44 13.91 17.77 -4.29
N LYS A 45 15.12 17.60 -3.75
CA LYS A 45 16.34 17.42 -4.57
C LYS A 45 16.26 16.17 -5.44
N LEU A 46 15.75 15.06 -4.90
CA LEU A 46 15.64 13.80 -5.63
C LEU A 46 14.48 13.84 -6.64
N LEU A 47 13.34 14.43 -6.30
CA LEU A 47 12.26 14.67 -7.26
C LEU A 47 12.77 15.43 -8.48
N ASN A 48 13.50 16.52 -8.27
CA ASN A 48 14.10 17.27 -9.38
C ASN A 48 15.09 16.42 -10.20
N LYS A 49 15.97 15.63 -9.55
CA LYS A 49 16.92 14.73 -10.22
C LYS A 49 16.22 13.72 -11.11
N TYR A 50 15.12 13.13 -10.64
CA TYR A 50 14.38 12.07 -11.31
C TYR A 50 13.16 12.56 -12.09
N LYS A 51 13.00 13.89 -12.27
CA LYS A 51 11.91 14.53 -13.02
C LYS A 51 10.53 14.21 -12.46
N GLY A 52 10.42 14.14 -11.14
CA GLY A 52 9.15 14.09 -10.42
C GLY A 52 8.60 15.49 -10.18
N SER A 53 7.29 15.64 -10.16
CA SER A 53 6.59 16.90 -9.90
C SER A 53 5.59 16.72 -8.78
N ILE A 54 5.71 17.49 -7.69
CA ILE A 54 4.71 17.49 -6.62
C ILE A 54 3.43 18.12 -7.14
N PHE A 55 2.30 17.44 -6.97
CA PHE A 55 1.00 17.97 -7.32
C PHE A 55 0.11 18.22 -6.09
N ASN A 56 0.44 17.62 -4.94
CA ASN A 56 -0.26 17.86 -3.68
C ASN A 56 0.61 17.55 -2.47
N THR A 57 0.28 18.19 -1.34
CA THR A 57 0.79 17.88 0.00
C THR A 57 -0.37 17.87 0.97
N ALA A 58 -0.42 16.89 1.88
CA ALA A 58 -1.46 16.76 2.90
C ALA A 58 -0.80 16.43 4.25
N GLY A 59 -0.59 17.49 5.06
CA GLY A 59 0.20 17.35 6.30
C GLY A 59 1.65 16.97 5.99
N ASP A 60 2.06 15.80 6.47
CA ASP A 60 3.37 15.20 6.23
C ASP A 60 3.43 14.31 4.97
N SER A 61 2.30 14.10 4.31
CA SER A 61 2.24 13.34 3.06
C SER A 61 2.61 14.20 1.86
N VAL A 62 3.49 13.69 0.99
CA VAL A 62 3.87 14.29 -0.28
C VAL A 62 3.40 13.41 -1.42
N LEU A 63 2.65 14.00 -2.36
CA LEU A 63 2.13 13.34 -3.55
C LEU A 63 2.82 13.93 -4.80
N ALA A 64 3.52 13.08 -5.52
CA ALA A 64 4.24 13.47 -6.74
C ALA A 64 3.86 12.60 -7.94
N GLU A 65 3.99 13.18 -9.11
CA GLU A 65 3.80 12.55 -10.41
C GLU A 65 5.14 12.34 -11.10
N PHE A 66 5.29 11.21 -11.78
CA PHE A 66 6.41 10.92 -12.68
C PHE A 66 5.90 10.47 -14.05
N GLN A 67 6.67 10.78 -15.08
CA GLN A 67 6.44 10.25 -16.43
C GLN A 67 7.07 8.87 -16.63
N SER A 68 7.98 8.43 -15.73
CA SER A 68 8.71 7.17 -15.80
C SER A 68 8.59 6.40 -14.51
N ALA A 69 8.11 5.15 -14.58
CA ALA A 69 8.06 4.24 -13.45
C ALA A 69 9.47 3.92 -12.91
N VAL A 70 10.48 3.82 -13.78
CA VAL A 70 11.87 3.60 -13.38
C VAL A 70 12.38 4.78 -12.56
N ASN A 71 12.16 6.01 -13.03
CA ASN A 71 12.57 7.21 -12.31
C ASN A 71 11.88 7.33 -10.94
N ALA A 72 10.60 6.97 -10.85
CA ALA A 72 9.86 7.00 -9.58
C ALA A 72 10.45 6.00 -8.57
N VAL A 73 10.76 4.77 -9.03
CA VAL A 73 11.38 3.74 -8.19
C VAL A 73 12.79 4.12 -7.77
N GLU A 74 13.63 4.62 -8.67
CA GLU A 74 14.98 5.06 -8.34
C GLU A 74 14.97 6.25 -7.38
N CYS A 75 14.04 7.19 -7.54
CA CYS A 75 13.81 8.28 -6.60
C CYS A 75 13.47 7.77 -5.19
N ALA A 76 12.54 6.81 -5.09
CA ALA A 76 12.14 6.21 -3.83
C ALA A 76 13.31 5.49 -3.13
N VAL A 77 14.08 4.70 -3.88
CA VAL A 77 15.25 3.96 -3.37
C VAL A 77 16.32 4.93 -2.87
N ASP A 78 16.66 5.95 -3.65
CA ASP A 78 17.66 6.96 -3.26
C ASP A 78 17.17 7.75 -2.04
N PHE A 79 15.86 8.08 -1.97
CA PHE A 79 15.31 8.81 -0.83
C PHE A 79 15.42 7.99 0.47
N GLN A 80 15.03 6.73 0.47
CA GLN A 80 15.15 5.87 1.64
C GLN A 80 16.62 5.67 2.07
N ASN A 81 17.53 5.55 1.11
CA ASN A 81 18.97 5.44 1.38
C ASN A 81 19.54 6.72 2.01
N GLU A 82 19.16 7.90 1.52
CA GLU A 82 19.59 9.18 2.09
C GLU A 82 18.99 9.42 3.49
N LEU A 83 17.72 9.01 3.71
CA LEU A 83 17.09 9.06 5.04
C LEU A 83 17.80 8.14 6.02
N LYS A 84 18.16 6.93 5.61
CA LYS A 84 18.94 5.99 6.44
C LYS A 84 20.25 6.63 6.89
N LYS A 85 21.04 7.16 5.96
CA LYS A 85 22.31 7.88 6.27
C LYS A 85 22.08 9.04 7.22
N ARG A 86 21.03 9.84 6.99
CA ARG A 86 20.65 10.95 7.88
C ARG A 86 20.34 10.45 9.29
N ASN A 87 19.52 9.42 9.41
CA ASN A 87 19.06 8.90 10.69
C ASN A 87 20.15 8.18 11.48
N GLU A 88 21.17 7.64 10.80
CA GLU A 88 22.37 7.03 11.42
C GLU A 88 23.38 8.08 11.90
N SER A 89 23.26 9.33 11.44
CA SER A 89 24.15 10.41 11.85
C SER A 89 23.98 10.75 13.34
N LYS A 90 25.11 10.87 14.07
CA LYS A 90 25.12 11.29 15.49
C LYS A 90 24.53 12.71 15.72
N LYS A 91 24.39 13.52 14.67
CA LYS A 91 23.84 14.88 14.71
C LYS A 91 22.33 14.91 14.54
N THR A 92 21.66 13.75 14.37
CA THR A 92 20.23 13.67 14.16
C THR A 92 19.52 13.45 15.49
N GLU A 93 18.81 14.46 15.96
CA GLU A 93 18.01 14.43 17.21
C GLU A 93 16.71 13.66 17.00
N VAL A 94 15.94 14.00 15.95
CA VAL A 94 14.68 13.33 15.60
C VAL A 94 14.88 12.52 14.33
N LYS A 95 14.67 11.21 14.45
CA LYS A 95 14.72 10.24 13.33
C LYS A 95 13.32 10.07 12.78
N LEU A 96 13.11 10.50 11.56
CA LEU A 96 11.85 10.29 10.84
C LEU A 96 11.99 9.13 9.87
N GLU A 97 11.01 8.24 9.90
CA GLU A 97 10.89 7.12 8.98
C GLU A 97 9.76 7.42 8.00
N PHE A 98 9.95 7.05 6.74
CA PHE A 98 8.96 7.25 5.70
C PHE A 98 8.47 5.92 5.15
N ARG A 99 7.21 5.88 4.74
CA ARG A 99 6.64 4.85 3.87
C ARG A 99 6.44 5.44 2.50
N ILE A 100 6.62 4.62 1.46
CA ILE A 100 6.43 5.06 0.08
C ILE A 100 5.55 4.06 -0.65
N GLY A 101 4.54 4.59 -1.37
CA GLY A 101 3.68 3.85 -2.28
C GLY A 101 3.80 4.36 -3.70
N ILE A 102 3.98 3.46 -4.70
CA ILE A 102 4.06 3.85 -6.11
C ILE A 102 3.07 3.02 -6.93
N ASN A 103 2.24 3.72 -7.70
CA ASN A 103 1.27 3.11 -8.59
C ASN A 103 1.27 3.79 -9.97
N MET A 104 0.89 3.07 -10.99
CA MET A 104 0.55 3.64 -12.30
C MET A 104 -0.93 3.37 -12.60
N GLY A 105 -1.66 4.42 -12.90
CA GLY A 105 -3.09 4.32 -13.17
C GLY A 105 -3.67 5.56 -13.85
N ASP A 106 -4.94 5.43 -14.22
CA ASP A 106 -5.72 6.51 -14.80
C ASP A 106 -6.06 7.55 -13.73
N VAL A 107 -5.86 8.82 -14.07
CA VAL A 107 -6.13 9.95 -13.19
C VAL A 107 -6.82 11.08 -13.95
N VAL A 108 -7.54 11.91 -13.22
CA VAL A 108 -8.17 13.13 -13.69
C VAL A 108 -7.41 14.31 -13.14
N MET A 109 -7.06 15.25 -14.01
CA MET A 109 -6.50 16.53 -13.59
C MET A 109 -7.65 17.51 -13.27
N LYS A 110 -7.62 18.06 -12.06
CA LYS A 110 -8.56 19.09 -11.61
C LYS A 110 -7.85 20.07 -10.69
N ASP A 111 -7.93 21.35 -11.02
CA ASP A 111 -7.38 22.46 -10.21
C ASP A 111 -5.90 22.23 -9.82
N GLY A 112 -5.08 21.71 -10.74
CA GLY A 112 -3.68 21.38 -10.51
C GLY A 112 -3.42 20.10 -9.71
N ASN A 113 -4.47 19.42 -9.24
CA ASN A 113 -4.40 18.15 -8.52
C ASN A 113 -4.69 16.96 -9.44
N LEU A 114 -4.16 15.78 -9.05
CA LEU A 114 -4.52 14.51 -9.67
C LEU A 114 -5.50 13.76 -8.75
N LEU A 115 -6.60 13.33 -9.32
CA LEU A 115 -7.67 12.60 -8.64
C LEU A 115 -7.94 11.28 -9.35
N GLY A 116 -8.45 10.29 -8.63
CA GLY A 116 -8.89 9.01 -9.19
C GLY A 116 -8.32 7.80 -8.49
N ASP A 117 -8.68 6.61 -9.01
CA ASP A 117 -8.27 5.34 -8.40
C ASP A 117 -6.76 5.14 -8.42
N GLY A 118 -6.06 5.68 -9.42
CA GLY A 118 -4.60 5.66 -9.50
C GLY A 118 -3.93 6.25 -8.25
N VAL A 119 -4.42 7.41 -7.78
CA VAL A 119 -3.93 8.09 -6.57
C VAL A 119 -4.33 7.31 -5.32
N ASN A 120 -5.57 6.83 -5.25
CA ASN A 120 -6.06 6.06 -4.11
C ASN A 120 -5.28 4.76 -3.90
N ILE A 121 -4.91 4.05 -4.98
CA ILE A 121 -4.10 2.83 -4.90
C ILE A 121 -2.67 3.17 -4.43
N ALA A 122 -2.06 4.27 -4.92
CA ALA A 122 -0.74 4.69 -4.47
C ALA A 122 -0.72 4.99 -2.96
N ALA A 123 -1.72 5.71 -2.44
CA ALA A 123 -1.87 5.97 -0.99
C ALA A 123 -2.07 4.68 -0.18
N ARG A 124 -2.76 3.67 -0.73
CA ARG A 124 -2.92 2.36 -0.07
C ARG A 124 -1.64 1.54 -0.08
N LEU A 125 -0.85 1.63 -1.12
CA LEU A 125 0.48 1.01 -1.19
C LEU A 125 1.42 1.66 -0.18
N GLU A 126 1.36 2.99 -0.03
CA GLU A 126 2.09 3.71 1.02
C GLU A 126 1.71 3.16 2.40
N ALA A 127 0.41 3.13 2.73
CA ALA A 127 -0.07 2.61 4.02
C ALA A 127 0.26 1.12 4.24
N LEU A 128 0.42 0.33 3.18
CA LEU A 128 0.85 -1.06 3.21
C LEU A 128 2.36 -1.21 3.46
N ALA A 129 3.17 -0.25 3.06
CA ALA A 129 4.62 -0.29 3.18
C ALA A 129 5.06 -0.35 4.64
N GLN A 130 6.16 -1.06 4.91
CA GLN A 130 6.81 -1.05 6.22
C GLN A 130 7.50 0.31 6.47
N PRO A 131 7.75 0.69 7.73
CA PRO A 131 8.63 1.82 8.02
C PRO A 131 9.94 1.72 7.25
N ASN A 132 10.36 2.80 6.61
CA ASN A 132 11.49 2.87 5.68
C ASN A 132 11.37 1.95 4.46
N GLY A 133 10.15 1.50 4.14
CA GLY A 133 9.85 0.59 3.03
C GLY A 133 9.25 1.30 1.83
N ILE A 134 9.19 0.56 0.72
CA ILE A 134 8.60 0.99 -0.55
C ILE A 134 7.70 -0.14 -1.02
N SER A 135 6.40 0.14 -1.24
CA SER A 135 5.48 -0.81 -1.86
C SER A 135 5.00 -0.29 -3.20
N ILE A 136 4.94 -1.18 -4.19
CA ILE A 136 4.57 -0.85 -5.57
C ILE A 136 3.45 -1.74 -6.08
N SER A 137 2.68 -1.23 -7.04
CA SER A 137 1.68 -2.04 -7.75
C SER A 137 2.32 -2.97 -8.78
N LYS A 138 1.55 -3.99 -9.20
CA LYS A 138 1.97 -4.90 -10.28
C LYS A 138 2.28 -4.16 -11.58
N SER A 139 1.53 -3.12 -11.93
CA SER A 139 1.78 -2.31 -13.13
C SER A 139 3.15 -1.62 -13.10
N ILE A 140 3.60 -1.16 -11.94
CA ILE A 140 4.96 -0.63 -11.76
C ILE A 140 5.97 -1.76 -11.81
N TYR A 141 5.73 -2.87 -11.08
CA TYR A 141 6.61 -4.03 -11.04
C TYR A 141 6.96 -4.55 -12.44
N ASP A 142 5.95 -4.78 -13.29
CA ASP A 142 6.14 -5.32 -14.66
C ASP A 142 7.02 -4.42 -15.53
N ILE A 143 6.98 -3.10 -15.30
CA ILE A 143 7.81 -2.12 -16.04
C ILE A 143 9.25 -2.08 -15.55
N VAL A 144 9.44 -2.16 -14.21
CA VAL A 144 10.74 -1.87 -13.59
C VAL A 144 11.64 -3.10 -13.45
N VAL A 145 11.07 -4.30 -13.31
CA VAL A 145 11.84 -5.56 -13.17
C VAL A 145 12.95 -5.71 -14.22
N PRO A 146 12.69 -5.57 -15.53
CA PRO A 146 13.74 -5.74 -16.54
C PRO A 146 14.73 -4.57 -16.60
N LYS A 147 14.51 -3.47 -15.88
CA LYS A 147 15.26 -2.21 -16.03
C LYS A 147 16.01 -1.80 -14.76
N THR A 148 15.76 -2.46 -13.63
CA THR A 148 16.37 -2.11 -12.33
C THR A 148 17.04 -3.33 -11.70
N LYS A 149 18.00 -3.09 -10.80
CA LYS A 149 18.68 -4.16 -10.04
C LYS A 149 18.10 -4.36 -8.64
N VAL A 150 16.95 -3.77 -8.35
CA VAL A 150 16.30 -3.90 -7.04
C VAL A 150 15.70 -5.31 -6.88
N THR A 151 15.64 -5.77 -5.65
CA THR A 151 15.00 -7.04 -5.29
C THR A 151 13.58 -6.78 -4.83
N PHE A 152 12.67 -7.69 -5.17
CA PHE A 152 11.25 -7.56 -4.84
C PHE A 152 10.78 -8.69 -3.94
N ASN A 153 9.78 -8.38 -3.09
CA ASN A 153 9.03 -9.36 -2.32
C ASN A 153 7.57 -9.30 -2.77
N ASP A 154 7.07 -10.37 -3.35
CA ASP A 154 5.67 -10.47 -3.77
C ASP A 154 4.76 -10.55 -2.54
N LEU A 155 3.83 -9.62 -2.40
CA LEU A 155 2.85 -9.57 -1.33
C LEU A 155 1.51 -10.20 -1.74
N GLY A 156 1.40 -10.62 -2.99
CA GLY A 156 0.16 -11.17 -3.54
C GLY A 156 -0.93 -10.11 -3.71
N VAL A 157 -2.15 -10.60 -3.90
CA VAL A 157 -3.33 -9.76 -4.06
C VAL A 157 -3.76 -9.18 -2.71
N GLN A 158 -3.84 -7.86 -2.66
CA GLN A 158 -4.28 -7.11 -1.50
C GLN A 158 -5.71 -6.59 -1.74
N LYS A 159 -6.57 -6.76 -0.73
CA LYS A 159 -7.92 -6.19 -0.74
C LYS A 159 -8.02 -5.13 0.34
N VAL A 160 -8.11 -3.87 -0.07
CA VAL A 160 -8.21 -2.73 0.86
C VAL A 160 -9.46 -1.93 0.51
N LYS A 161 -10.44 -1.94 1.43
CA LYS A 161 -11.79 -1.37 1.20
C LYS A 161 -12.43 -1.99 -0.07
N GLN A 162 -12.73 -1.18 -1.07
CA GLN A 162 -13.37 -1.63 -2.33
C GLN A 162 -12.38 -1.96 -3.45
N ASN A 163 -11.06 -1.71 -3.25
CA ASN A 163 -10.05 -1.93 -4.28
C ASN A 163 -9.31 -3.24 -4.03
N THR A 164 -9.03 -3.93 -5.13
CA THR A 164 -8.20 -5.13 -5.16
C THR A 164 -7.02 -4.85 -6.10
N PHE A 165 -5.80 -5.04 -5.62
CA PHE A 165 -4.58 -4.83 -6.39
C PHE A 165 -3.47 -5.79 -5.94
N HIS A 166 -2.58 -6.15 -6.84
CA HIS A 166 -1.41 -6.95 -6.53
C HIS A 166 -0.25 -6.01 -6.14
N ALA A 167 0.39 -6.28 -5.02
CA ALA A 167 1.43 -5.45 -4.45
C ALA A 167 2.77 -6.18 -4.32
N TYR A 168 3.85 -5.42 -4.39
CA TYR A 168 5.23 -5.88 -4.18
C TYR A 168 5.95 -4.89 -3.25
N ASP A 169 6.77 -5.39 -2.32
CA ASP A 169 7.76 -4.55 -1.64
C ASP A 169 9.05 -4.50 -2.46
N ILE A 170 9.70 -3.35 -2.48
CA ILE A 170 11.10 -3.22 -2.89
C ILE A 170 11.96 -3.46 -1.65
N LEU A 171 12.86 -4.43 -1.72
CA LEU A 171 13.78 -4.76 -0.64
C LEU A 171 15.06 -3.92 -0.78
N LEU A 172 15.25 -2.96 0.11
CA LEU A 172 16.50 -2.21 0.25
C LEU A 172 17.55 -3.04 1.01
N ASP A 173 17.09 -3.98 1.82
CA ASP A 173 17.87 -4.96 2.54
C ASP A 173 17.14 -6.31 2.52
N PRO A 174 17.82 -7.44 2.26
CA PRO A 174 17.20 -8.78 2.27
C PRO A 174 16.45 -9.13 3.56
N SER A 175 16.85 -8.56 4.70
CA SER A 175 16.19 -8.78 6.01
C SER A 175 14.78 -8.17 6.08
N GLN A 176 14.44 -7.23 5.19
CA GLN A 176 13.12 -6.61 5.11
C GLN A 176 12.03 -7.51 4.51
N LYS A 177 12.40 -8.72 4.05
CA LYS A 177 11.44 -9.66 3.48
C LYS A 177 10.45 -10.12 4.55
N ARG A 178 9.22 -9.60 4.47
CA ARG A 178 8.13 -10.01 5.35
C ARG A 178 7.41 -11.24 4.83
N LYS A 179 6.98 -12.10 5.77
CA LYS A 179 6.08 -13.22 5.45
C LYS A 179 4.68 -12.65 5.18
N ILE A 180 4.09 -13.06 4.06
CA ILE A 180 2.70 -12.73 3.75
C ILE A 180 1.84 -13.52 4.72
N LYS A 181 0.99 -12.85 5.51
CA LYS A 181 -0.17 -13.49 6.11
C LYS A 181 -1.16 -13.72 4.96
N THR A 182 -1.09 -14.88 4.31
CA THR A 182 -2.18 -15.31 3.44
C THR A 182 -3.43 -15.31 4.31
N GLN A 183 -4.41 -14.46 4.02
CA GLN A 183 -5.74 -14.58 4.60
C GLN A 183 -6.25 -15.95 4.14
N SER A 184 -6.03 -16.97 4.96
CA SER A 184 -6.71 -18.25 4.83
C SER A 184 -8.18 -17.91 4.90
N SER A 185 -8.87 -18.02 3.77
CA SER A 185 -10.31 -17.91 3.74
C SER A 185 -10.84 -19.05 4.63
N ASN A 186 -11.58 -18.72 5.68
CA ASN A 186 -12.24 -19.68 6.58
C ASN A 186 -13.37 -20.46 5.87
N ILE A 187 -13.28 -20.63 4.55
CA ILE A 187 -14.22 -21.40 3.72
C ILE A 187 -14.28 -22.85 4.21
N THR A 188 -13.16 -23.44 4.63
CA THR A 188 -13.12 -24.81 5.14
C THR A 188 -13.89 -24.99 6.46
N MET A 189 -13.97 -23.95 7.30
CA MET A 189 -14.77 -24.03 8.53
C MET A 189 -16.29 -23.96 8.27
N ILE A 190 -16.70 -23.12 7.30
CA ILE A 190 -18.12 -22.97 6.95
C ILE A 190 -18.67 -24.22 6.29
N THR A 191 -17.90 -24.90 5.42
CA THR A 191 -18.31 -26.16 4.80
C THR A 191 -18.41 -27.31 5.81
N GLY A 192 -17.52 -27.36 6.80
CA GLY A 192 -17.59 -28.37 7.87
C GLY A 192 -18.83 -28.22 8.76
N VAL A 193 -19.17 -26.98 9.15
CA VAL A 193 -20.37 -26.71 9.96
C VAL A 193 -21.65 -26.98 9.18
N ALA A 194 -21.74 -26.61 7.91
CA ALA A 194 -22.89 -26.88 7.06
C ALA A 194 -23.11 -28.40 6.87
N ALA A 195 -22.07 -29.19 6.65
CA ALA A 195 -22.16 -30.64 6.54
C ALA A 195 -22.61 -31.28 7.85
N ALA A 196 -22.14 -30.83 9.01
CA ALA A 196 -22.59 -31.34 10.32
C ALA A 196 -24.07 -31.04 10.59
N ILE A 197 -24.57 -29.87 10.19
CA ILE A 197 -25.98 -29.50 10.32
C ILE A 197 -26.88 -30.39 9.43
N VAL A 198 -26.46 -30.66 8.19
CA VAL A 198 -27.20 -31.54 7.27
C VAL A 198 -27.29 -32.98 7.82
N ILE A 199 -26.17 -33.50 8.39
CA ILE A 199 -26.16 -34.84 9.00
C ILE A 199 -27.08 -34.91 10.23
N LEU A 200 -27.05 -33.86 11.09
CA LEU A 200 -27.93 -33.79 12.27
C LEU A 200 -29.43 -33.73 11.90
N LEU A 201 -29.79 -32.90 10.94
CA LEU A 201 -31.15 -32.76 10.45
C LEU A 201 -31.63 -34.04 9.77
N GLY A 202 -30.76 -34.69 8.98
CA GLY A 202 -31.05 -36.01 8.37
C GLY A 202 -31.24 -37.11 9.42
N GLY A 203 -30.44 -37.11 10.50
CA GLY A 203 -30.60 -38.05 11.62
C GLY A 203 -31.91 -37.85 12.39
N ILE A 204 -32.28 -36.60 12.68
CA ILE A 204 -33.56 -36.29 13.34
C ILE A 204 -34.74 -36.68 12.46
N PHE A 205 -34.68 -36.42 11.16
CA PHE A 205 -35.73 -36.79 10.22
C PHE A 205 -35.88 -38.31 10.13
N TYR A 206 -34.77 -39.05 10.03
CA TYR A 206 -34.77 -40.53 10.01
C TYR A 206 -35.33 -41.14 11.30
N PHE A 207 -34.97 -40.60 12.46
CA PHE A 207 -35.47 -41.04 13.76
C PHE A 207 -36.99 -40.83 13.89
N ASN A 208 -37.49 -39.65 13.54
CA ASN A 208 -38.92 -39.33 13.56
C ASN A 208 -39.71 -40.17 12.56
N TYR A 209 -39.16 -40.40 11.36
CA TYR A 209 -39.81 -41.25 10.36
C TYR A 209 -39.97 -42.71 10.86
N ASN A 210 -38.91 -43.26 11.45
CA ASN A 210 -38.94 -44.64 11.96
C ASN A 210 -39.85 -44.80 13.17
N SER A 211 -39.97 -43.78 14.03
CA SER A 211 -40.89 -43.77 15.17
C SER A 211 -42.35 -43.81 14.72
N GLN A 212 -42.71 -43.09 13.68
CA GLN A 212 -44.08 -43.12 13.12
C GLN A 212 -44.43 -44.44 12.43
N VAL A 213 -43.44 -45.13 11.82
CA VAL A 213 -43.68 -46.46 11.19
C VAL A 213 -43.94 -47.50 12.22
N ILE A 214 -43.36 -47.45 13.41
CA ILE A 214 -43.59 -48.42 14.50
C ILE A 214 -44.95 -48.19 15.14
N GLU A 215 -45.38 -46.95 15.33
CA GLU A 215 -46.69 -46.63 15.96
C GLU A 215 -47.89 -46.96 15.09
N ASN A 216 -47.74 -47.06 13.77
CA ASN A 216 -48.81 -47.46 12.83
C ASN A 216 -48.83 -48.99 12.53
N SER A 217 -48.00 -49.78 13.23
CA SER A 217 -47.90 -51.23 13.03
C SER A 217 -48.46 -52.09 14.22
N GLU A 218 -49.02 -51.43 15.24
CA GLU A 218 -49.85 -52.05 16.30
C GLU A 218 -51.32 -51.77 16.02
#